data_3a03a42cac32c4b908836fb2b4c40ba1
#
_entry.id   3a03a42cac32c4b908836fb2b4c40ba1
#
_cell.length_a   1.000
_cell.length_b   1.000
_cell.length_c   1.000
_cell.angle_alpha   90.00
_cell.angle_beta   90.00
_cell.angle_gamma   90.00
#
_symmetry.space_group_name_H-M   'P 1'
#
loop_
_entity.id
_entity.type
_entity.pdbx_description
1 polymer ?
#
loop_
_entity_poly.entity_id
_entity_poly.type
_entity_poly.pdbx_seq_one_letter_code
_entity_poly.pdbx_strand_id
1 'polypeptide(L)'
;MQLLGPSRVGWPETTRRTVDRVVRLLVLGLPAPVVGTVLLALRHRRANHKHVTRAALRLLFEHAEAAGFVGTHRRVAVSIVEHALGKATARGVARALRTADPSIVDARRALLRFLADEGAASDRLLALYARPASALMPAADAAARLDLDLDGGRPAVVTATNRGDLAATLVHRLRGGASPDLDAAQRRYLAAAVAAVPRYPGRLALVVDRSASMRGYGEREWAVRSQAAALELVLGERCAEMSTVDTPGTGTDLAGGVIAALNDRPDLVAVLTDGYENACEGDLARVVATLPRLGIDVPVVVCVATFGHSDDLALRRPAPAVPQRAFWHEADLGPLVLWLLLNTRAAAAGAWLRAGLTERLALVEGGR
;
A
#
# COMPACT_ATOMS: atom_id res chain seq x y z
N MET A 1 7.65 -3.65 12.35
CA MET A 1 7.11 -3.27 11.03
C MET A 1 6.71 -4.47 10.18
N GLN A 2 7.57 -5.48 9.97
CA GLN A 2 7.26 -6.66 9.15
C GLN A 2 5.97 -7.40 9.53
N LEU A 3 5.64 -7.48 10.84
CA LEU A 3 4.43 -8.16 11.33
C LEU A 3 3.13 -7.35 11.15
N LEU A 4 3.22 -6.05 10.94
CA LEU A 4 2.08 -5.13 10.81
C LEU A 4 1.97 -4.47 9.43
N GLY A 5 2.99 -4.57 8.57
CA GLY A 5 2.96 -3.99 7.23
C GLY A 5 2.03 -4.73 6.26
N PRO A 6 2.17 -6.06 6.11
CA PRO A 6 1.38 -6.81 5.15
C PRO A 6 -0.04 -7.10 5.65
N SER A 7 -0.99 -7.19 4.71
CA SER A 7 -2.31 -7.75 4.95
C SER A 7 -2.19 -9.24 5.34
N ARG A 8 -3.09 -9.72 6.21
CA ARG A 8 -3.15 -11.11 6.63
C ARG A 8 -4.31 -11.88 5.99
N VAL A 9 -4.83 -11.34 4.91
CA VAL A 9 -5.84 -12.01 4.10
C VAL A 9 -5.25 -13.30 3.53
N GLY A 10 -6.02 -14.38 3.61
CA GLY A 10 -5.57 -15.70 3.13
C GLY A 10 -4.63 -16.47 4.08
N TRP A 11 -4.20 -15.88 5.20
CA TRP A 11 -3.39 -16.62 6.16
C TRP A 11 -4.24 -17.63 6.96
N PRO A 12 -3.68 -18.81 7.30
CA PRO A 12 -4.33 -19.76 8.20
C PRO A 12 -4.68 -19.11 9.54
N GLU A 13 -5.80 -19.49 10.11
CA GLU A 13 -6.30 -18.92 11.38
C GLU A 13 -5.29 -19.08 12.53
N THR A 14 -4.63 -20.22 12.60
CA THR A 14 -3.58 -20.50 13.59
C THR A 14 -2.42 -19.51 13.48
N THR A 15 -1.95 -19.26 12.27
CA THR A 15 -0.88 -18.29 11.99
C THR A 15 -1.33 -16.86 12.36
N ARG A 16 -2.56 -16.48 12.00
CA ARG A 16 -3.12 -15.17 12.37
C ARG A 16 -3.16 -14.97 13.87
N ARG A 17 -3.64 -15.97 14.64
CA ARG A 17 -3.68 -15.92 16.12
C ARG A 17 -2.29 -15.81 16.73
N THR A 18 -1.33 -16.59 16.22
CA THR A 18 0.06 -16.53 16.69
C THR A 18 0.66 -15.16 16.48
N VAL A 19 0.51 -14.59 15.28
CA VAL A 19 1.03 -13.24 14.97
C VAL A 19 0.31 -12.16 15.76
N ASP A 20 -1.00 -12.25 15.97
CA ASP A 20 -1.74 -11.33 16.85
C ASP A 20 -1.23 -11.36 18.29
N ARG A 21 -0.92 -12.55 18.81
CA ARG A 21 -0.32 -12.72 20.15
C ARG A 21 1.07 -12.10 20.23
N VAL A 22 1.93 -12.36 19.24
CA VAL A 22 3.28 -11.77 19.19
C VAL A 22 3.23 -10.24 19.08
N VAL A 23 2.37 -9.71 18.21
CA VAL A 23 2.18 -8.25 18.09
C VAL A 23 1.68 -7.66 19.40
N ARG A 24 0.75 -8.31 20.09
CA ARG A 24 0.28 -7.86 21.40
C ARG A 24 1.41 -7.80 22.42
N LEU A 25 2.22 -8.86 22.52
CA LEU A 25 3.36 -8.90 23.44
C LEU A 25 4.38 -7.79 23.13
N LEU A 26 4.70 -7.57 21.85
CA LEU A 26 5.62 -6.50 21.44
C LEU A 26 5.06 -5.10 21.72
N VAL A 27 3.78 -4.88 21.43
CA VAL A 27 3.14 -3.56 21.68
C VAL A 27 3.09 -3.23 23.16
N LEU A 28 2.82 -4.20 24.02
CA LEU A 28 2.68 -3.97 25.46
C LEU A 28 4.00 -4.13 26.24
N GLY A 29 4.98 -4.81 25.68
CA GLY A 29 6.24 -5.12 26.37
C GLY A 29 7.45 -4.26 25.92
N LEU A 30 7.38 -3.62 24.77
CA LEU A 30 8.43 -2.68 24.35
C LEU A 30 8.16 -1.26 24.90
N PRO A 31 9.18 -0.43 25.11
CA PRO A 31 8.97 0.97 25.53
C PRO A 31 8.00 1.71 24.58
N ALA A 32 7.08 2.50 25.14
CA ALA A 32 6.05 3.20 24.38
C ALA A 32 6.61 4.07 23.24
N PRO A 33 7.74 4.80 23.38
CA PRO A 33 8.34 5.56 22.28
C PRO A 33 8.77 4.67 21.09
N VAL A 34 9.31 3.48 21.35
CA VAL A 34 9.72 2.53 20.31
C VAL A 34 8.51 2.06 19.51
N VAL A 35 7.43 1.69 20.20
CA VAL A 35 6.17 1.28 19.56
C VAL A 35 5.56 2.46 18.78
N GLY A 36 5.59 3.66 19.35
CA GLY A 36 5.15 4.90 18.69
C GLY A 36 5.89 5.16 17.39
N THR A 37 7.22 4.97 17.39
CA THR A 37 8.06 5.05 16.18
C THR A 37 7.60 4.11 15.08
N VAL A 38 7.36 2.84 15.43
CA VAL A 38 6.88 1.83 14.47
C VAL A 38 5.51 2.21 13.90
N LEU A 39 4.59 2.70 14.72
CA LEU A 39 3.25 3.10 14.28
C LEU A 39 3.28 4.35 13.38
N LEU A 40 4.17 5.32 13.66
CA LEU A 40 4.39 6.46 12.78
C LEU A 40 4.99 6.03 11.43
N ALA A 41 5.92 5.10 11.44
CA ALA A 41 6.48 4.56 10.20
C ALA A 41 5.43 3.81 9.37
N LEU A 42 4.50 3.07 10.02
CA LEU A 42 3.37 2.44 9.35
C LEU A 42 2.38 3.48 8.79
N ARG A 43 2.14 4.56 9.53
CA ARG A 43 1.37 5.70 9.04
C ARG A 43 2.01 6.33 7.79
N HIS A 44 3.32 6.54 7.82
CA HIS A 44 4.06 7.07 6.68
C HIS A 44 3.90 6.17 5.44
N ARG A 45 3.89 4.85 5.66
CA ARG A 45 3.61 3.84 4.64
C ARG A 45 2.11 3.68 4.30
N ARG A 46 1.23 4.48 4.91
CA ARG A 46 -0.23 4.41 4.76
C ARG A 46 -0.83 3.04 5.08
N ALA A 47 -0.13 2.20 5.83
CA ALA A 47 -0.66 0.92 6.29
C ALA A 47 -1.78 1.17 7.31
N ASN A 48 -3.03 1.04 6.87
CA ASN A 48 -4.22 1.29 7.69
C ASN A 48 -5.22 0.14 7.58
N HIS A 49 -4.94 -0.95 8.27
CA HIS A 49 -5.84 -2.10 8.39
C HIS A 49 -6.07 -2.45 9.87
N LYS A 50 -7.07 -3.28 10.14
CA LYS A 50 -7.53 -3.62 11.51
C LYS A 50 -6.42 -4.02 12.51
N HIS A 51 -5.33 -4.61 12.05
CA HIS A 51 -4.22 -5.03 12.93
C HIS A 51 -3.35 -3.83 13.33
N VAL A 52 -3.13 -2.86 12.43
CA VAL A 52 -2.46 -1.59 12.75
C VAL A 52 -3.33 -0.76 13.69
N THR A 53 -4.62 -0.64 13.39
CA THR A 53 -5.60 0.03 14.28
C THR A 53 -5.57 -0.55 15.68
N ARG A 54 -5.63 -1.89 15.81
CA ARG A 54 -5.58 -2.58 17.10
C ARG A 54 -4.27 -2.33 17.85
N ALA A 55 -3.13 -2.36 17.16
CA ALA A 55 -1.82 -2.06 17.76
C ALA A 55 -1.73 -0.61 18.26
N ALA A 56 -2.22 0.35 17.46
CA ALA A 56 -2.25 1.76 17.82
C ALA A 56 -3.12 2.02 19.07
N LEU A 57 -4.30 1.43 19.11
CA LEU A 57 -5.22 1.58 20.25
C LEU A 57 -4.64 0.92 21.50
N ARG A 58 -3.98 -0.23 21.40
CA ARG A 58 -3.30 -0.88 22.54
C ARG A 58 -2.17 -0.01 23.10
N LEU A 59 -1.33 0.58 22.25
CA LEU A 59 -0.30 1.51 22.72
C LEU A 59 -0.90 2.65 23.53
N LEU A 60 -1.98 3.25 23.05
CA LEU A 60 -2.53 4.47 23.64
C LEU A 60 -3.43 4.18 24.85
N PHE A 61 -4.03 3.02 24.92
CA PHE A 61 -5.05 2.73 25.91
C PHE A 61 -4.73 1.57 26.87
N GLU A 62 -3.92 0.60 26.47
CA GLU A 62 -3.58 -0.58 27.30
C GLU A 62 -2.13 -0.53 27.81
N HIS A 63 -1.20 0.19 27.15
CA HIS A 63 0.21 0.18 27.49
C HIS A 63 0.47 0.87 28.84
N ALA A 64 1.33 0.26 29.69
CA ALA A 64 1.64 0.80 31.01
C ALA A 64 2.19 2.23 30.99
N GLU A 65 3.01 2.58 29.99
CA GLU A 65 3.60 3.90 29.81
C GLU A 65 2.72 4.87 28.99
N ALA A 66 1.49 4.50 28.65
CA ALA A 66 0.63 5.28 27.74
C ALA A 66 0.42 6.72 28.22
N ALA A 67 0.20 6.92 29.50
CA ALA A 67 -0.01 8.26 30.07
C ALA A 67 1.23 9.17 29.93
N GLY A 68 2.42 8.63 30.24
CA GLY A 68 3.69 9.33 30.09
C GLY A 68 4.00 9.63 28.61
N PHE A 69 3.76 8.64 27.74
CA PHE A 69 3.92 8.81 26.27
C PHE A 69 3.00 9.91 25.74
N VAL A 70 1.72 9.90 26.13
CA VAL A 70 0.75 10.93 25.72
C VAL A 70 1.14 12.30 26.26
N GLY A 71 1.57 12.38 27.51
CA GLY A 71 2.02 13.64 28.13
C GLY A 71 3.21 14.26 27.39
N THR A 72 4.21 13.44 27.05
CA THR A 72 5.45 13.91 26.40
C THR A 72 5.30 14.06 24.89
N HIS A 73 4.55 13.14 24.23
CA HIS A 73 4.47 13.04 22.76
C HIS A 73 3.04 13.18 22.23
N ARG A 74 2.26 14.09 22.81
CA ARG A 74 0.83 14.25 22.51
C ARG A 74 0.51 14.39 21.02
N ARG A 75 1.26 15.18 20.25
CA ARG A 75 1.03 15.36 18.82
C ARG A 75 1.22 14.05 18.05
N VAL A 76 2.21 13.27 18.46
CA VAL A 76 2.46 11.94 17.89
C VAL A 76 1.29 10.99 18.23
N ALA A 77 0.84 10.98 19.48
CA ALA A 77 -0.28 10.17 19.92
C ALA A 77 -1.59 10.53 19.20
N VAL A 78 -1.90 11.81 19.03
CA VAL A 78 -3.03 12.29 18.21
C VAL A 78 -2.89 11.82 16.76
N SER A 79 -1.70 11.94 16.21
CA SER A 79 -1.41 11.49 14.83
C SER A 79 -1.61 9.99 14.65
N ILE A 80 -1.22 9.16 15.62
CA ILE A 80 -1.41 7.71 15.61
C ILE A 80 -2.91 7.37 15.70
N VAL A 81 -3.65 8.02 16.60
CA VAL A 81 -5.10 7.79 16.76
C VAL A 81 -5.88 8.20 15.52
N GLU A 82 -5.54 9.36 14.95
CA GLU A 82 -6.19 9.85 13.73
C GLU A 82 -5.87 8.97 12.50
N HIS A 83 -4.70 8.35 12.47
CA HIS A 83 -4.39 7.35 11.44
C HIS A 83 -5.18 6.04 11.64
N ALA A 84 -5.27 5.59 12.89
CA ALA A 84 -5.93 4.32 13.24
C ALA A 84 -7.44 4.34 13.04
N LEU A 85 -8.11 5.42 13.43
CA LEU A 85 -9.57 5.55 13.43
C LEU A 85 -10.11 6.38 12.26
N GLY A 86 -9.25 7.14 11.59
CA GLY A 86 -9.64 8.22 10.71
C GLY A 86 -9.87 9.52 11.49
N LYS A 87 -9.41 10.65 10.92
CA LYS A 87 -9.43 11.97 11.58
C LYS A 87 -10.83 12.41 12.00
N ALA A 88 -11.82 12.23 11.12
CA ALA A 88 -13.21 12.61 11.41
C ALA A 88 -13.78 11.78 12.56
N THR A 89 -13.58 10.45 12.54
CA THR A 89 -14.03 9.53 13.58
C THR A 89 -13.38 9.83 14.92
N ALA A 90 -12.05 9.96 14.96
CA ALA A 90 -11.31 10.22 16.20
C ALA A 90 -11.76 11.53 16.87
N ARG A 91 -11.89 12.60 16.09
CA ARG A 91 -12.35 13.91 16.59
C ARG A 91 -13.83 13.90 16.94
N GLY A 92 -14.67 13.20 16.19
CA GLY A 92 -16.09 13.03 16.45
C GLY A 92 -16.34 12.32 17.77
N VAL A 93 -15.64 11.19 18.01
CA VAL A 93 -15.73 10.47 19.28
C VAL A 93 -15.27 11.32 20.46
N ALA A 94 -14.14 12.04 20.34
CA ALA A 94 -13.65 12.92 21.38
C ALA A 94 -14.62 14.08 21.68
N ARG A 95 -15.32 14.60 20.66
CA ARG A 95 -16.37 15.61 20.82
C ARG A 95 -17.57 15.04 21.56
N ALA A 96 -18.08 13.89 21.11
CA ALA A 96 -19.23 13.23 21.71
C ALA A 96 -18.99 12.89 23.20
N LEU A 97 -17.78 12.38 23.52
CA LEU A 97 -17.37 12.12 24.90
C LEU A 97 -17.36 13.39 25.77
N ARG A 98 -16.97 14.56 25.20
CA ARG A 98 -16.92 15.83 25.93
C ARG A 98 -18.29 16.42 26.20
N THR A 99 -19.21 16.25 25.25
CA THR A 99 -20.58 16.82 25.35
C THR A 99 -21.56 15.87 26.02
N ALA A 100 -21.14 14.69 26.46
CA ALA A 100 -22.01 13.62 26.98
C ALA A 100 -23.20 13.30 26.05
N ASP A 101 -22.97 13.37 24.74
CA ASP A 101 -23.95 13.13 23.69
C ASP A 101 -24.49 11.69 23.77
N PRO A 102 -25.80 11.44 23.68
CA PRO A 102 -26.37 10.08 23.64
C PRO A 102 -25.83 9.20 22.50
N SER A 103 -25.38 9.79 21.38
CA SER A 103 -24.70 9.07 20.28
C SER A 103 -23.37 8.46 20.68
N ILE A 104 -22.87 8.77 21.86
CA ILE A 104 -21.67 8.21 22.48
C ILE A 104 -21.65 6.68 22.52
N VAL A 105 -22.83 6.04 22.62
CA VAL A 105 -22.92 4.57 22.66
C VAL A 105 -22.36 3.96 21.40
N ASP A 106 -22.63 4.52 20.22
CA ASP A 106 -22.11 4.01 18.95
C ASP A 106 -20.63 4.37 18.76
N ALA A 107 -20.21 5.54 19.20
CA ALA A 107 -18.82 5.95 19.22
C ALA A 107 -17.97 5.08 20.16
N ARG A 108 -18.51 4.76 21.35
CA ARG A 108 -17.90 3.80 22.27
C ARG A 108 -17.86 2.40 21.69
N ARG A 109 -18.93 1.90 21.09
CA ARG A 109 -18.93 0.59 20.40
C ARG A 109 -17.85 0.50 19.32
N ALA A 110 -17.62 1.58 18.56
CA ALA A 110 -16.56 1.61 17.55
C ALA A 110 -15.17 1.49 18.17
N LEU A 111 -14.90 2.12 19.32
CA LEU A 111 -13.67 1.99 20.07
C LEU A 111 -13.54 0.61 20.74
N LEU A 112 -14.60 0.15 21.41
CA LEU A 112 -14.64 -1.09 22.17
C LEU A 112 -14.49 -2.35 21.34
N ARG A 113 -14.81 -2.27 20.09
CA ARG A 113 -14.50 -3.32 19.11
C ARG A 113 -13.05 -3.78 19.18
N PHE A 114 -12.17 -2.94 19.72
CA PHE A 114 -10.73 -3.14 19.75
C PHE A 114 -10.11 -3.18 21.15
N LEU A 115 -10.86 -2.81 22.19
CA LEU A 115 -10.37 -2.62 23.56
C LEU A 115 -11.20 -3.42 24.55
N ALA A 116 -10.55 -3.90 25.62
CA ALA A 116 -11.20 -4.67 26.67
C ALA A 116 -11.80 -3.81 27.81
N ASP A 117 -11.38 -2.54 27.94
CA ASP A 117 -11.77 -1.64 29.03
C ASP A 117 -12.31 -0.30 28.49
N GLU A 118 -13.61 -0.06 28.73
CA GLU A 118 -14.35 1.11 28.22
C GLU A 118 -13.99 2.43 28.89
N GLY A 119 -13.88 2.42 30.20
CA GLY A 119 -13.73 3.66 31.00
C GLY A 119 -12.40 4.34 30.74
N ALA A 120 -11.32 3.60 30.91
CA ALA A 120 -9.95 4.11 30.74
C ALA A 120 -9.67 4.59 29.32
N ALA A 121 -10.28 3.97 28.30
CA ALA A 121 -10.15 4.39 26.91
C ALA A 121 -10.81 5.76 26.66
N SER A 122 -11.98 5.99 27.24
CA SER A 122 -12.70 7.26 27.12
C SER A 122 -11.93 8.41 27.73
N ASP A 123 -11.43 8.24 28.94
CA ASP A 123 -10.67 9.29 29.67
C ASP A 123 -9.35 9.62 28.94
N ARG A 124 -8.65 8.61 28.44
CA ARG A 124 -7.41 8.83 27.69
C ARG A 124 -7.65 9.50 26.34
N LEU A 125 -8.73 9.18 25.65
CA LEU A 125 -9.11 9.87 24.42
C LEU A 125 -9.48 11.33 24.69
N LEU A 126 -10.21 11.60 25.77
CA LEU A 126 -10.50 12.96 26.20
C LEU A 126 -9.22 13.74 26.52
N ALA A 127 -8.28 13.13 27.24
CA ALA A 127 -6.99 13.71 27.54
C ALA A 127 -6.16 14.05 26.30
N LEU A 128 -6.21 13.19 25.27
CA LEU A 128 -5.55 13.44 23.98
C LEU A 128 -6.03 14.72 23.31
N TYR A 129 -7.34 15.01 23.40
CA TYR A 129 -7.97 16.15 22.73
C TYR A 129 -8.28 17.33 23.68
N ALA A 130 -7.98 17.20 24.97
CA ALA A 130 -8.09 18.33 25.89
C ALA A 130 -7.11 19.44 25.49
N ARG A 131 -7.46 20.72 25.63
CA ARG A 131 -6.51 21.81 25.46
C ARG A 131 -5.56 21.81 26.67
N PRO A 132 -4.24 21.65 26.48
CA PRO A 132 -3.33 21.76 27.61
C PRO A 132 -3.26 23.19 28.11
N ALA A 133 -3.09 23.35 29.40
CA ALA A 133 -2.81 24.61 30.01
C ALA A 133 -1.38 25.14 29.68
N SER A 134 -0.49 24.26 29.23
CA SER A 134 0.89 24.57 28.84
C SER A 134 1.15 24.34 27.36
N ALA A 135 2.11 25.06 26.81
CA ALA A 135 2.49 24.98 25.40
C ALA A 135 2.80 23.54 24.97
N LEU A 136 2.13 23.09 23.90
CA LEU A 136 2.44 21.82 23.24
C LEU A 136 3.84 21.91 22.63
N MET A 137 4.64 20.88 22.83
CA MET A 137 5.90 20.74 22.11
C MET A 137 5.65 20.74 20.59
N PRO A 138 6.49 21.43 19.82
CA PRO A 138 6.47 21.34 18.36
C PRO A 138 6.55 19.89 17.87
N ALA A 139 5.92 19.59 16.74
CA ALA A 139 5.95 18.23 16.20
C ALA A 139 7.38 17.77 15.83
N ALA A 140 8.24 18.72 15.44
CA ALA A 140 9.66 18.49 15.19
C ALA A 140 10.41 17.99 16.43
N ASP A 141 10.14 18.61 17.61
CA ASP A 141 10.80 18.19 18.85
C ASP A 141 10.35 16.80 19.31
N ALA A 142 9.07 16.46 19.09
CA ALA A 142 8.56 15.14 19.38
C ALA A 142 9.17 14.08 18.45
N ALA A 143 9.38 14.41 17.18
CA ALA A 143 10.02 13.56 16.20
C ALA A 143 11.52 13.35 16.53
N ALA A 144 12.24 14.39 16.86
CA ALA A 144 13.64 14.34 17.27
C ALA A 144 13.85 13.44 18.51
N ARG A 145 12.92 13.53 19.49
CA ARG A 145 12.97 12.66 20.68
C ARG A 145 12.69 11.18 20.40
N LEU A 146 11.98 10.89 19.32
CA LEU A 146 11.71 9.52 18.88
C LEU A 146 12.76 9.01 17.86
N ASP A 147 13.81 9.82 17.63
CA ASP A 147 14.82 9.54 16.58
C ASP A 147 14.15 9.29 15.22
N LEU A 148 13.17 10.13 14.88
CA LEU A 148 12.41 10.06 13.65
C LEU A 148 12.77 11.24 12.75
N ASP A 149 13.31 10.93 11.59
CA ASP A 149 13.35 11.87 10.48
C ASP A 149 11.95 11.92 9.81
N LEU A 150 11.12 12.86 10.27
CA LEU A 150 9.79 13.10 9.69
C LEU A 150 9.85 13.83 8.34
N ASP A 151 10.97 14.47 8.06
CA ASP A 151 11.17 15.23 6.82
C ASP A 151 11.93 14.45 5.78
N GLY A 152 12.55 13.33 6.18
CA GLY A 152 13.22 12.39 5.28
C GLY A 152 12.27 11.85 4.22
N GLY A 153 12.46 12.29 2.99
CA GLY A 153 11.64 11.89 1.85
C GLY A 153 10.33 12.67 1.66
N ARG A 154 10.03 13.71 2.49
CA ARG A 154 8.96 14.65 2.15
C ARG A 154 9.44 15.60 1.05
N PRO A 155 8.62 15.85 0.03
CA PRO A 155 8.92 16.89 -0.93
C PRO A 155 8.98 18.25 -0.23
N ALA A 156 9.92 19.10 -0.61
CA ALA A 156 10.09 20.45 -0.07
C ALA A 156 8.79 21.29 -0.15
N VAL A 157 7.93 21.00 -1.11
CA VAL A 157 6.61 21.59 -1.27
C VAL A 157 5.58 20.47 -1.51
N VAL A 158 4.67 20.25 -0.56
CA VAL A 158 3.49 19.41 -0.74
C VAL A 158 2.36 20.29 -1.18
N THR A 159 2.02 20.25 -2.46
CA THR A 159 0.85 20.94 -3.02
C THR A 159 -0.38 20.05 -2.95
N ALA A 160 -1.56 20.63 -3.13
CA ALA A 160 -2.79 19.86 -3.30
C ALA A 160 -2.72 18.88 -4.49
N THR A 161 -1.85 19.16 -5.45
CA THR A 161 -1.69 18.40 -6.69
C THR A 161 -0.74 17.22 -6.59
N ASN A 162 0.27 17.23 -5.72
CA ASN A 162 1.28 16.16 -5.69
C ASN A 162 1.14 15.18 -4.51
N ARG A 163 0.46 15.53 -3.45
CA ARG A 163 0.18 14.72 -2.25
C ARG A 163 1.31 13.81 -1.73
N GLY A 164 2.51 13.93 -2.26
CA GLY A 164 3.70 13.25 -1.79
C GLY A 164 3.99 11.86 -2.35
N ASP A 165 3.29 11.41 -3.41
CA ASP A 165 3.58 10.16 -4.12
C ASP A 165 3.24 10.21 -5.62
N LEU A 166 3.77 9.25 -6.38
CA LEU A 166 3.58 9.16 -7.82
C LEU A 166 2.11 8.93 -8.19
N ALA A 167 1.44 7.98 -7.55
CA ALA A 167 0.07 7.63 -7.88
C ALA A 167 -0.90 8.79 -7.59
N ALA A 168 -0.74 9.49 -6.46
CA ALA A 168 -1.56 10.66 -6.15
C ALA A 168 -1.31 11.83 -7.11
N THR A 169 -0.08 11.99 -7.57
CA THR A 169 0.27 12.98 -8.61
C THR A 169 -0.42 12.63 -9.94
N LEU A 170 -0.43 11.35 -10.31
CA LEU A 170 -1.11 10.87 -11.51
C LEU A 170 -2.63 11.01 -11.46
N VAL A 171 -3.27 10.88 -10.28
CA VAL A 171 -4.72 11.19 -10.13
C VAL A 171 -5.03 12.62 -10.61
N HIS A 172 -4.23 13.61 -10.20
CA HIS A 172 -4.43 14.98 -10.63
C HIS A 172 -4.23 15.17 -12.14
N ARG A 173 -3.22 14.50 -12.69
CA ARG A 173 -2.96 14.53 -14.13
C ARG A 173 -4.12 13.91 -14.92
N LEU A 174 -4.65 12.78 -14.47
CA LEU A 174 -5.78 12.09 -15.10
C LEU A 174 -7.09 12.89 -15.01
N ARG A 175 -7.23 13.76 -14.01
CA ARG A 175 -8.35 14.70 -13.87
C ARG A 175 -8.23 15.94 -14.76
N GLY A 176 -7.24 15.98 -15.64
CA GLY A 176 -7.00 17.10 -16.55
C GLY A 176 -6.10 18.20 -15.99
N GLY A 177 -5.43 17.95 -14.86
CA GLY A 177 -4.39 18.84 -14.34
C GLY A 177 -3.15 18.80 -15.23
N ALA A 178 -2.63 19.97 -15.58
CA ALA A 178 -1.33 20.12 -16.24
C ALA A 178 -0.66 21.38 -15.70
N SER A 179 0.54 21.24 -15.18
CA SER A 179 1.37 22.36 -14.75
C SER A 179 2.84 21.95 -14.70
N PRO A 180 3.79 22.89 -14.89
CA PRO A 180 5.21 22.60 -14.73
C PRO A 180 5.56 21.99 -13.37
N ASP A 181 4.89 22.41 -12.29
CA ASP A 181 5.07 21.88 -10.93
C ASP A 181 4.60 20.43 -10.83
N LEU A 182 3.49 20.09 -11.46
CA LEU A 182 2.97 18.73 -11.51
C LEU A 182 3.91 17.79 -12.29
N ASP A 183 4.45 18.26 -13.42
CA ASP A 183 5.43 17.52 -14.20
C ASP A 183 6.74 17.33 -13.44
N ALA A 184 7.21 18.35 -12.73
CA ALA A 184 8.38 18.26 -11.87
C ALA A 184 8.17 17.28 -10.70
N ALA A 185 6.98 17.32 -10.08
CA ALA A 185 6.59 16.39 -9.01
C ALA A 185 6.54 14.95 -9.52
N GLN A 186 5.91 14.71 -10.68
CA GLN A 186 5.85 13.38 -11.30
C GLN A 186 7.25 12.81 -11.55
N ARG A 187 8.14 13.59 -12.19
CA ARG A 187 9.53 13.14 -12.44
C ARG A 187 10.26 12.77 -11.15
N ARG A 188 10.13 13.60 -10.12
CA ARG A 188 10.80 13.36 -8.83
C ARG A 188 10.27 12.09 -8.14
N TYR A 189 8.95 11.90 -8.09
CA TYR A 189 8.36 10.71 -7.48
C TYR A 189 8.61 9.46 -8.29
N LEU A 190 8.62 9.56 -9.63
CA LEU A 190 9.02 8.45 -10.49
C LEU A 190 10.46 8.03 -10.21
N ALA A 191 11.39 8.99 -10.15
CA ALA A 191 12.79 8.69 -9.84
C ALA A 191 12.95 8.01 -8.46
N ALA A 192 12.20 8.47 -7.45
CA ALA A 192 12.22 7.86 -6.12
C ALA A 192 11.62 6.44 -6.14
N ALA A 193 10.51 6.22 -6.82
CA ALA A 193 9.89 4.91 -6.96
C ALA A 193 10.80 3.94 -7.72
N VAL A 194 11.39 4.39 -8.82
CA VAL A 194 12.35 3.62 -9.64
C VAL A 194 13.58 3.19 -8.81
N ALA A 195 14.12 4.08 -7.98
CA ALA A 195 15.28 3.75 -7.14
C ALA A 195 15.01 2.61 -6.14
N ALA A 196 13.74 2.46 -5.68
CA ALA A 196 13.33 1.46 -4.72
C ALA A 196 12.98 0.10 -5.35
N VAL A 197 12.92 0.00 -6.68
CA VAL A 197 12.44 -1.17 -7.41
C VAL A 197 13.61 -1.90 -8.09
N PRO A 198 13.70 -3.25 -8.01
CA PRO A 198 14.73 -4.02 -8.71
C PRO A 198 14.59 -3.91 -10.22
N ARG A 199 15.69 -4.09 -10.96
CA ARG A 199 15.65 -4.19 -12.41
C ARG A 199 15.01 -5.51 -12.85
N TYR A 200 14.25 -5.44 -13.92
CA TYR A 200 13.77 -6.61 -14.64
C TYR A 200 14.58 -6.77 -15.95
N PRO A 201 15.49 -7.74 -16.02
CA PRO A 201 16.47 -7.80 -17.11
C PRO A 201 15.97 -8.47 -18.39
N GLY A 202 14.73 -9.00 -18.41
CA GLY A 202 14.14 -9.65 -19.55
C GLY A 202 13.20 -8.79 -20.37
N ARG A 203 12.55 -9.43 -21.34
CA ARG A 203 11.45 -8.84 -22.12
C ARG A 203 10.12 -9.03 -21.38
N LEU A 204 9.51 -7.94 -20.98
CA LEU A 204 8.19 -7.91 -20.36
C LEU A 204 7.16 -7.39 -21.36
N ALA A 205 6.10 -8.15 -21.61
CA ALA A 205 4.92 -7.60 -22.26
C ALA A 205 3.87 -7.25 -21.21
N LEU A 206 3.42 -6.00 -21.21
CA LEU A 206 2.41 -5.49 -20.29
C LEU A 206 1.09 -5.29 -21.03
N VAL A 207 0.08 -6.08 -20.67
CA VAL A 207 -1.29 -5.88 -21.14
C VAL A 207 -1.99 -4.95 -20.18
N VAL A 208 -2.36 -3.76 -20.63
CA VAL A 208 -2.94 -2.72 -19.76
C VAL A 208 -4.42 -2.58 -20.05
N ASP A 209 -5.22 -2.84 -19.03
CA ASP A 209 -6.65 -2.61 -19.06
C ASP A 209 -6.95 -1.09 -19.10
N ARG A 210 -7.57 -0.66 -20.20
CA ARG A 210 -7.99 0.74 -20.41
C ARG A 210 -9.51 0.92 -20.28
N SER A 211 -10.22 -0.07 -19.77
CA SER A 211 -11.68 -0.03 -19.61
C SER A 211 -12.16 1.07 -18.67
N ALA A 212 -13.44 1.40 -18.76
CA ALA A 212 -14.05 2.44 -17.96
C ALA A 212 -14.04 2.13 -16.45
N SER A 213 -14.06 0.85 -16.06
CA SER A 213 -14.01 0.42 -14.65
C SER A 213 -12.72 0.83 -13.96
N MET A 214 -11.60 0.86 -14.70
CA MET A 214 -10.30 1.35 -14.21
C MET A 214 -10.33 2.82 -13.78
N ARG A 215 -11.27 3.63 -14.30
CA ARG A 215 -11.44 5.02 -13.88
C ARG A 215 -12.01 5.12 -12.48
N GLY A 216 -12.94 4.22 -12.12
CA GLY A 216 -13.68 4.33 -10.87
C GLY A 216 -14.66 5.51 -10.87
N TYR A 217 -15.15 5.89 -9.69
CA TYR A 217 -16.14 6.95 -9.52
C TYR A 217 -16.00 7.65 -8.16
N GLY A 218 -16.59 8.85 -8.04
CA GLY A 218 -16.65 9.62 -6.81
C GLY A 218 -15.27 10.02 -6.28
N GLU A 219 -15.08 9.91 -4.98
CA GLU A 219 -13.80 10.27 -4.33
C GLU A 219 -12.62 9.39 -4.77
N ARG A 220 -12.92 8.19 -5.25
CA ARG A 220 -11.93 7.19 -5.72
C ARG A 220 -11.69 7.25 -7.23
N GLU A 221 -12.30 8.22 -7.91
CA GLU A 221 -12.10 8.40 -9.36
C GLU A 221 -10.61 8.55 -9.67
N TRP A 222 -10.16 7.77 -10.66
CA TRP A 222 -8.77 7.64 -11.09
C TRP A 222 -7.82 6.92 -10.12
N ALA A 223 -8.26 6.46 -8.95
CA ALA A 223 -7.37 5.82 -7.99
C ALA A 223 -6.75 4.52 -8.53
N VAL A 224 -7.55 3.62 -9.10
CA VAL A 224 -7.07 2.36 -9.70
C VAL A 224 -6.21 2.64 -10.93
N ARG A 225 -6.68 3.53 -11.81
CA ARG A 225 -5.96 3.90 -13.02
C ARG A 225 -4.61 4.55 -12.74
N SER A 226 -4.52 5.36 -11.70
CA SER A 226 -3.25 6.01 -11.31
C SER A 226 -2.23 5.01 -10.76
N GLN A 227 -2.67 4.00 -10.02
CA GLN A 227 -1.82 2.91 -9.56
C GLN A 227 -1.28 2.08 -10.73
N ALA A 228 -2.16 1.75 -11.69
CA ALA A 228 -1.77 1.06 -12.91
C ALA A 228 -0.75 1.88 -13.72
N ALA A 229 -1.00 3.18 -13.90
CA ALA A 229 -0.09 4.07 -14.61
C ALA A 229 1.26 4.25 -13.87
N ALA A 230 1.25 4.28 -12.53
CA ALA A 230 2.49 4.32 -11.75
C ALA A 230 3.33 3.06 -11.97
N LEU A 231 2.71 1.87 -11.96
CA LEU A 231 3.40 0.62 -12.25
C LEU A 231 3.95 0.60 -13.68
N GLU A 232 3.16 1.00 -14.66
CA GLU A 232 3.56 1.10 -16.08
C GLU A 232 4.81 1.98 -16.24
N LEU A 233 4.81 3.18 -15.66
CA LEU A 233 5.95 4.10 -15.69
C LEU A 233 7.19 3.51 -15.01
N VAL A 234 7.04 2.91 -13.84
CA VAL A 234 8.17 2.31 -13.11
C VAL A 234 8.75 1.12 -13.85
N LEU A 235 7.89 0.27 -14.44
CA LEU A 235 8.35 -0.86 -15.26
C LEU A 235 9.05 -0.38 -16.53
N GLY A 236 8.56 0.69 -17.18
CA GLY A 236 9.22 1.29 -18.34
C GLY A 236 10.66 1.71 -18.07
N GLU A 237 10.94 2.20 -16.86
CA GLU A 237 12.29 2.60 -16.44
C GLU A 237 13.15 1.43 -15.92
N ARG A 238 12.53 0.33 -15.52
CA ARG A 238 13.24 -0.80 -14.84
C ARG A 238 13.36 -2.06 -15.66
N CYS A 239 12.54 -2.23 -16.72
CA CYS A 239 12.69 -3.34 -17.64
C CYS A 239 13.78 -3.06 -18.69
N ALA A 240 14.52 -4.10 -19.06
CA ALA A 240 15.49 -3.99 -20.16
C ALA A 240 14.77 -3.78 -21.49
N GLU A 241 13.69 -4.53 -21.69
CA GLU A 241 12.78 -4.39 -22.84
C GLU A 241 11.33 -4.50 -22.32
N MET A 242 10.49 -3.57 -22.70
CA MET A 242 9.06 -3.59 -22.36
C MET A 242 8.23 -3.23 -23.57
N SER A 243 7.24 -4.06 -23.86
CA SER A 243 6.15 -3.72 -24.79
C SER A 243 4.84 -3.56 -24.01
N THR A 244 3.98 -2.67 -24.49
CA THR A 244 2.67 -2.41 -23.88
C THR A 244 1.58 -2.61 -24.91
N VAL A 245 0.56 -3.40 -24.51
CA VAL A 245 -0.66 -3.62 -25.29
C VAL A 245 -1.83 -3.05 -24.49
N ASP A 246 -2.47 -2.03 -25.03
CA ASP A 246 -3.68 -1.48 -24.43
C ASP A 246 -4.91 -2.27 -24.87
N THR A 247 -5.78 -2.64 -23.92
CA THR A 247 -7.09 -3.20 -24.28
C THR A 247 -8.02 -2.09 -24.81
N PRO A 248 -8.94 -2.39 -25.72
CA PRO A 248 -9.92 -1.41 -26.20
C PRO A 248 -10.75 -0.83 -25.04
N GLY A 249 -11.00 0.49 -25.04
CA GLY A 249 -11.72 1.17 -23.97
C GLY A 249 -13.22 0.86 -23.86
N THR A 250 -13.80 0.21 -24.88
CA THR A 250 -15.23 -0.12 -24.95
C THR A 250 -15.60 -1.46 -24.29
N GLY A 251 -14.61 -2.25 -23.89
CA GLY A 251 -14.78 -3.52 -23.18
C GLY A 251 -13.43 -4.03 -22.71
N THR A 252 -13.43 -4.88 -21.68
CA THR A 252 -12.20 -5.47 -21.15
C THR A 252 -11.91 -6.79 -21.86
N ASP A 253 -11.16 -6.73 -22.96
CA ASP A 253 -10.66 -7.92 -23.67
C ASP A 253 -9.22 -8.22 -23.25
N LEU A 254 -9.07 -8.89 -22.10
CA LEU A 254 -7.76 -9.29 -21.59
C LEU A 254 -7.15 -10.41 -22.42
N ALA A 255 -7.98 -11.30 -22.94
CA ALA A 255 -7.56 -12.44 -23.75
C ALA A 255 -6.91 -11.99 -25.07
N GLY A 256 -7.57 -11.10 -25.81
CA GLY A 256 -7.03 -10.50 -27.03
C GLY A 256 -5.74 -9.74 -26.75
N GLY A 257 -5.66 -9.01 -25.64
CA GLY A 257 -4.45 -8.34 -25.17
C GLY A 257 -3.28 -9.32 -24.96
N VAL A 258 -3.50 -10.44 -24.31
CA VAL A 258 -2.47 -11.50 -24.11
C VAL A 258 -2.01 -12.09 -25.44
N ILE A 259 -2.94 -12.40 -26.36
CA ILE A 259 -2.59 -12.92 -27.68
C ILE A 259 -1.70 -11.92 -28.44
N ALA A 260 -2.08 -10.64 -28.42
CA ALA A 260 -1.29 -9.60 -29.09
C ALA A 260 0.11 -9.45 -28.45
N ALA A 261 0.20 -9.50 -27.13
CA ALA A 261 1.45 -9.40 -26.39
C ALA A 261 2.45 -10.52 -26.69
N LEU A 262 1.98 -11.71 -27.03
CA LEU A 262 2.83 -12.85 -27.38
C LEU A 262 3.61 -12.68 -28.69
N ASN A 263 3.19 -11.77 -29.58
CA ASN A 263 3.89 -11.50 -30.85
C ASN A 263 5.32 -11.00 -30.61
N ASP A 264 5.58 -10.31 -29.50
CA ASP A 264 6.89 -9.77 -29.14
C ASP A 264 7.81 -10.84 -28.49
N ARG A 265 7.34 -12.08 -28.38
CA ARG A 265 8.05 -13.19 -27.73
C ARG A 265 8.62 -12.81 -26.34
N PRO A 266 7.80 -12.33 -25.42
CA PRO A 266 8.25 -11.91 -24.12
C PRO A 266 8.70 -13.10 -23.24
N ASP A 267 9.49 -12.78 -22.21
CA ASP A 267 9.85 -13.75 -21.17
C ASP A 267 8.74 -13.90 -20.12
N LEU A 268 7.85 -12.89 -20.03
CA LEU A 268 6.68 -12.83 -19.17
C LEU A 268 5.62 -11.91 -19.78
N VAL A 269 4.37 -12.32 -19.71
CA VAL A 269 3.21 -11.44 -19.95
C VAL A 269 2.59 -11.08 -18.61
N ALA A 270 2.49 -9.80 -18.28
CA ALA A 270 1.81 -9.29 -17.10
C ALA A 270 0.53 -8.55 -17.51
N VAL A 271 -0.61 -9.01 -17.03
CA VAL A 271 -1.91 -8.38 -17.26
C VAL A 271 -2.21 -7.43 -16.10
N LEU A 272 -2.42 -6.15 -16.39
CA LEU A 272 -2.67 -5.09 -15.44
C LEU A 272 -4.13 -4.64 -15.55
N THR A 273 -4.97 -4.97 -14.55
CA THR A 273 -6.43 -4.80 -14.59
C THR A 273 -7.01 -4.55 -13.20
N ASP A 274 -8.27 -4.15 -13.08
CA ASP A 274 -9.05 -4.17 -11.84
C ASP A 274 -9.74 -5.53 -11.59
N GLY A 275 -9.48 -6.50 -12.49
CA GLY A 275 -9.96 -7.88 -12.38
C GLY A 275 -11.32 -8.13 -13.04
N TYR A 276 -11.90 -7.17 -13.74
CA TYR A 276 -13.08 -7.40 -14.58
C TYR A 276 -12.67 -7.87 -15.97
N GLU A 277 -13.42 -8.83 -16.51
CA GLU A 277 -13.32 -9.29 -17.89
C GLU A 277 -14.74 -9.20 -18.50
N ASN A 278 -15.06 -8.04 -19.10
CA ASN A 278 -16.43 -7.72 -19.47
C ASN A 278 -16.77 -8.04 -20.93
N ALA A 279 -15.77 -8.17 -21.80
CA ALA A 279 -16.00 -8.46 -23.21
C ALA A 279 -16.39 -9.93 -23.43
N CYS A 280 -15.60 -10.85 -22.86
CA CYS A 280 -15.81 -12.29 -22.95
C CYS A 280 -15.35 -12.96 -21.65
N GLU A 281 -16.22 -13.09 -20.69
CA GLU A 281 -15.91 -13.65 -19.38
C GLU A 281 -15.31 -15.07 -19.47
N GLY A 282 -14.14 -15.24 -18.88
CA GLY A 282 -13.40 -16.50 -18.83
C GLY A 282 -12.50 -16.76 -20.05
N ASP A 283 -12.44 -15.89 -21.05
CA ASP A 283 -11.58 -16.09 -22.21
C ASP A 283 -10.09 -15.97 -21.87
N LEU A 284 -9.70 -15.10 -20.95
CA LEU A 284 -8.32 -15.06 -20.45
C LEU A 284 -7.90 -16.44 -19.91
N ALA A 285 -8.75 -17.06 -19.09
CA ALA A 285 -8.47 -18.39 -18.56
C ALA A 285 -8.34 -19.46 -19.65
N ARG A 286 -9.20 -19.41 -20.69
CA ARG A 286 -9.17 -20.33 -21.83
C ARG A 286 -7.91 -20.13 -22.67
N VAL A 287 -7.56 -18.89 -22.99
CA VAL A 287 -6.33 -18.56 -23.74
C VAL A 287 -5.12 -19.09 -23.00
N VAL A 288 -4.94 -18.73 -21.72
CA VAL A 288 -3.76 -19.16 -20.96
C VAL A 288 -3.68 -20.69 -20.83
N ALA A 289 -4.80 -21.38 -20.63
CA ALA A 289 -4.84 -22.86 -20.60
C ALA A 289 -4.48 -23.51 -21.94
N THR A 290 -4.62 -22.79 -23.05
CA THR A 290 -4.36 -23.30 -24.42
C THR A 290 -2.89 -23.08 -24.82
N LEU A 291 -2.19 -22.07 -24.31
CA LEU A 291 -0.81 -21.75 -24.70
C LEU A 291 0.15 -22.94 -24.65
N PRO A 292 0.19 -23.79 -23.60
CA PRO A 292 1.07 -24.95 -23.58
C PRO A 292 0.74 -26.00 -24.68
N ARG A 293 -0.54 -26.13 -25.04
CA ARG A 293 -0.97 -27.06 -26.12
C ARG A 293 -0.48 -26.60 -27.48
N LEU A 294 -0.23 -25.29 -27.62
CA LEU A 294 0.33 -24.68 -28.82
C LEU A 294 1.86 -24.62 -28.81
N GLY A 295 2.50 -25.20 -27.78
CA GLY A 295 3.95 -25.13 -27.60
C GLY A 295 4.45 -23.75 -27.16
N ILE A 296 3.57 -22.87 -26.70
CA ILE A 296 3.91 -21.52 -26.21
C ILE A 296 4.16 -21.62 -24.70
N ASP A 297 5.45 -21.60 -24.33
CA ASP A 297 5.88 -21.65 -22.92
C ASP A 297 6.25 -20.23 -22.42
N VAL A 298 5.28 -19.32 -22.48
CA VAL A 298 5.40 -17.96 -21.92
C VAL A 298 4.50 -17.86 -20.69
N PRO A 299 5.04 -17.59 -19.50
CA PRO A 299 4.24 -17.39 -18.32
C PRO A 299 3.34 -16.16 -18.47
N VAL A 300 2.12 -16.27 -17.96
CA VAL A 300 1.16 -15.16 -17.86
C VAL A 300 0.83 -14.97 -16.40
N VAL A 301 0.81 -13.73 -15.94
CA VAL A 301 0.43 -13.35 -14.57
C VAL A 301 -0.56 -12.20 -14.58
N VAL A 302 -1.34 -12.06 -13.51
CA VAL A 302 -2.32 -10.98 -13.37
C VAL A 302 -1.94 -10.07 -12.19
N CYS A 303 -1.75 -8.79 -12.49
CA CYS A 303 -1.54 -7.72 -11.52
C CYS A 303 -2.86 -6.97 -11.33
N VAL A 304 -3.52 -7.15 -10.19
CA VAL A 304 -4.81 -6.54 -9.93
C VAL A 304 -4.63 -5.25 -9.15
N ALA A 305 -4.94 -4.14 -9.78
CA ALA A 305 -4.98 -2.84 -9.12
C ALA A 305 -6.30 -2.70 -8.32
N THR A 306 -6.19 -2.40 -7.02
CA THR A 306 -7.35 -2.31 -6.11
C THR A 306 -7.42 -0.96 -5.42
N PHE A 307 -8.54 -0.67 -4.75
CA PHE A 307 -8.74 0.59 -4.01
C PHE A 307 -8.08 0.62 -2.64
N GLY A 308 -7.72 -0.54 -2.11
CA GLY A 308 -7.12 -0.68 -0.79
C GLY A 308 -7.12 -2.11 -0.28
N HIS A 309 -6.56 -2.34 0.90
CA HIS A 309 -6.47 -3.68 1.49
C HIS A 309 -7.80 -4.39 1.71
N SER A 310 -8.91 -3.65 1.90
CA SER A 310 -10.24 -4.24 2.07
C SER A 310 -10.73 -4.92 0.80
N ASP A 311 -10.24 -4.50 -0.35
CA ASP A 311 -10.64 -5.06 -1.63
C ASP A 311 -10.03 -6.44 -1.86
N ASP A 312 -8.95 -6.80 -1.14
CA ASP A 312 -8.36 -8.14 -1.16
C ASP A 312 -9.35 -9.24 -0.74
N LEU A 313 -10.36 -8.91 0.06
CA LEU A 313 -11.39 -9.86 0.50
C LEU A 313 -12.32 -10.29 -0.64
N ALA A 314 -12.47 -9.44 -1.64
CA ALA A 314 -13.31 -9.66 -2.81
C ALA A 314 -12.45 -9.62 -4.10
N LEU A 315 -11.18 -10.04 -4.04
CA LEU A 315 -10.27 -10.02 -5.17
C LEU A 315 -10.84 -10.82 -6.33
N ARG A 316 -11.06 -10.16 -7.45
CA ARG A 316 -11.52 -10.78 -8.67
C ARG A 316 -10.41 -11.62 -9.29
N ARG A 317 -10.79 -12.73 -9.87
CA ARG A 317 -9.85 -13.68 -10.48
C ARG A 317 -10.29 -14.03 -11.90
N PRO A 318 -9.95 -13.18 -12.88
CA PRO A 318 -10.34 -13.43 -14.27
C PRO A 318 -9.78 -14.75 -14.80
N ALA A 319 -8.65 -15.20 -14.27
CA ALA A 319 -8.06 -16.49 -14.59
C ALA A 319 -7.57 -17.18 -13.30
N PRO A 320 -8.42 -17.95 -12.58
CA PRO A 320 -8.09 -18.51 -11.25
C PRO A 320 -6.85 -19.40 -11.20
N ALA A 321 -6.49 -20.07 -12.30
CA ALA A 321 -5.29 -20.91 -12.40
C ALA A 321 -4.01 -20.12 -12.68
N VAL A 322 -4.11 -18.84 -13.00
CA VAL A 322 -2.97 -17.96 -13.31
C VAL A 322 -2.48 -17.31 -12.02
N PRO A 323 -1.15 -17.21 -11.79
CA PRO A 323 -0.61 -16.46 -10.66
C PRO A 323 -1.12 -15.03 -10.67
N GLN A 324 -1.63 -14.58 -9.53
CA GLN A 324 -2.27 -13.28 -9.41
C GLN A 324 -1.83 -12.57 -8.14
N ARG A 325 -1.58 -11.25 -8.25
CA ARG A 325 -1.20 -10.42 -7.12
C ARG A 325 -1.91 -9.08 -7.16
N ALA A 326 -2.52 -8.69 -6.04
CA ALA A 326 -3.11 -7.36 -5.87
C ALA A 326 -2.06 -6.35 -5.42
N PHE A 327 -2.25 -5.10 -5.84
CA PHE A 327 -1.51 -3.95 -5.36
C PHE A 327 -2.43 -2.71 -5.31
N TRP A 328 -2.16 -1.78 -4.43
CA TRP A 328 -2.99 -0.60 -4.23
C TRP A 328 -2.19 0.63 -3.77
N HIS A 329 -0.89 0.48 -3.53
CA HIS A 329 -0.03 1.53 -3.02
C HIS A 329 1.35 1.48 -3.66
N GLU A 330 2.00 2.63 -3.79
CA GLU A 330 3.36 2.75 -4.34
C GLU A 330 4.38 1.84 -3.64
N ALA A 331 4.23 1.63 -2.32
CA ALA A 331 5.08 0.69 -1.56
C ALA A 331 4.97 -0.78 -2.01
N ASP A 332 3.93 -1.13 -2.76
CA ASP A 332 3.74 -2.47 -3.29
C ASP A 332 4.55 -2.72 -4.58
N LEU A 333 5.02 -1.66 -5.26
CA LEU A 333 5.69 -1.76 -6.56
C LEU A 333 6.97 -2.60 -6.49
N GLY A 334 7.84 -2.37 -5.51
CA GLY A 334 9.06 -3.16 -5.33
C GLY A 334 8.79 -4.66 -5.12
N PRO A 335 7.96 -5.04 -4.13
CA PRO A 335 7.51 -6.42 -3.95
C PRO A 335 6.80 -7.02 -5.16
N LEU A 336 6.06 -6.22 -5.94
CA LEU A 336 5.38 -6.67 -7.15
C LEU A 336 6.37 -7.01 -8.27
N VAL A 337 7.36 -6.14 -8.52
CA VAL A 337 8.39 -6.41 -9.54
C VAL A 337 9.24 -7.63 -9.17
N LEU A 338 9.57 -7.80 -7.89
CA LEU A 338 10.23 -9.02 -7.43
C LEU A 338 9.36 -10.27 -7.68
N TRP A 339 8.04 -10.16 -7.47
CA TRP A 339 7.12 -11.25 -7.75
C TRP A 339 7.00 -11.54 -9.26
N LEU A 340 7.05 -10.53 -10.13
CA LEU A 340 7.12 -10.71 -11.59
C LEU A 340 8.38 -11.50 -11.97
N LEU A 341 9.54 -11.14 -11.40
CA LEU A 341 10.79 -11.89 -11.60
C LEU A 341 10.66 -13.37 -11.22
N LEU A 342 10.01 -13.68 -10.10
CA LEU A 342 9.81 -15.04 -9.63
C LEU A 342 8.83 -15.85 -10.50
N ASN A 343 7.96 -15.21 -11.26
CA ASN A 343 7.01 -15.84 -12.16
C ASN A 343 7.49 -15.89 -13.63
N THR A 344 8.67 -15.38 -13.91
CA THR A 344 9.32 -15.53 -15.20
C THR A 344 9.84 -16.96 -15.39
N ARG A 345 10.16 -17.36 -16.60
CA ARG A 345 10.77 -18.67 -16.89
C ARG A 345 11.91 -18.97 -15.92
N ALA A 346 11.86 -20.13 -15.25
CA ALA A 346 12.73 -20.46 -14.12
C ALA A 346 14.25 -20.34 -14.43
N ALA A 347 14.67 -20.68 -15.65
CA ALA A 347 16.07 -20.58 -16.06
C ALA A 347 16.58 -19.13 -16.08
N ALA A 348 15.77 -18.19 -16.57
CA ALA A 348 16.10 -16.78 -16.59
C ALA A 348 16.02 -16.15 -15.18
N ALA A 349 14.96 -16.44 -14.43
CA ALA A 349 14.74 -15.91 -13.09
C ALA A 349 15.89 -16.25 -12.13
N GLY A 350 16.39 -17.48 -12.17
CA GLY A 350 17.52 -17.92 -11.33
C GLY A 350 18.83 -17.18 -11.62
N ALA A 351 19.11 -16.89 -12.88
CA ALA A 351 20.30 -16.11 -13.26
C ALA A 351 20.18 -14.66 -12.79
N TRP A 352 19.03 -14.04 -12.96
CA TRP A 352 18.76 -12.66 -12.59
C TRP A 352 18.76 -12.44 -11.07
N LEU A 353 18.18 -13.37 -10.31
CA LEU A 353 18.21 -13.32 -8.85
C LEU A 353 19.65 -13.43 -8.32
N ARG A 354 20.48 -14.30 -8.92
CA ARG A 354 21.90 -14.40 -8.55
C ARG A 354 22.64 -13.10 -8.85
N ALA A 355 22.44 -12.51 -10.04
CA ALA A 355 23.06 -11.24 -10.40
C ALA A 355 22.66 -10.11 -9.44
N GLY A 356 21.37 -9.98 -9.10
CA GLY A 356 20.89 -8.99 -8.16
C GLY A 356 21.38 -9.19 -6.72
N LEU A 357 21.56 -10.44 -6.29
CA LEU A 357 22.18 -10.74 -5.00
C LEU A 357 23.67 -10.37 -4.99
N THR A 358 24.40 -10.68 -6.06
CA THR A 358 25.82 -10.32 -6.19
C THR A 358 26.02 -8.80 -6.17
N GLU A 359 25.17 -8.06 -6.89
CA GLU A 359 25.19 -6.57 -6.88
C GLU A 359 24.92 -6.01 -5.48
N ARG A 360 23.94 -6.55 -4.76
CA ARG A 360 23.65 -6.13 -3.38
C ARG A 360 24.75 -6.47 -2.40
N LEU A 361 25.37 -7.62 -2.53
CA LEU A 361 26.52 -8.00 -1.69
C LEU A 361 27.70 -7.05 -1.93
N ALA A 362 28.01 -6.73 -3.19
CA ALA A 362 29.06 -5.78 -3.53
C ALA A 362 28.81 -4.38 -2.95
N LEU A 363 27.55 -3.90 -2.94
CA LEU A 363 27.17 -2.63 -2.31
C LEU A 363 27.36 -2.65 -0.79
N VAL A 364 27.08 -3.77 -0.12
CA VAL A 364 27.27 -3.93 1.32
C VAL A 364 28.75 -4.04 1.67
N GLU A 365 29.55 -4.72 0.85
CA GLU A 365 30.99 -4.88 1.05
C GLU A 365 31.77 -3.59 0.72
N GLY A 366 31.34 -2.84 -0.29
CA GLY A 366 31.98 -1.56 -0.68
C GLY A 366 31.61 -0.37 0.21
N GLY A 367 30.58 -0.49 1.05
CA GLY A 367 30.17 0.52 2.02
C GLY A 367 30.77 0.39 3.42
N ARG A 368 31.77 -0.50 3.57
CA ARG A 368 32.64 -0.61 4.75
C ARG A 368 33.97 0.03 4.44
#